data_eb8459e1c4097fade5132fc9201c0c13
#
_entry.id   eb8459e1c4097fade5132fc9201c0c13
#
_cell.length_a   1.000
_cell.length_b   1.000
_cell.length_c   1.000
_cell.angle_alpha   90.00
_cell.angle_beta   90.00
_cell.angle_gamma   90.00
#
_symmetry.space_group_name_H-M   'P 1'
#
loop_
_entity.id
_entity.type
_entity.pdbx_description
1 polymer ?
#
loop_
_entity_poly.entity_id
_entity_poly.type
_entity_poly.pdbx_seq_one_letter_code
_entity_poly.pdbx_strand_id
1 'polypeptide(L)'
;MRFLQILAISVIALLAYINIGNTATNDLPSTTNLQADAKLALKKQLPIMVVFTAENCPYCSALESDQLRPMMISGDYDDKVILRTLQIDTFDDITFFNGKAIPAETLAQKYNVWVTPTIMFFDHQGHTLAPKIVGYNTPDMFGGYLDQSIDESRQMIRRELASNARAKPTI
;
A
#
# COMPACT_ATOMS: atom_id res chain seq x y z
N MET A 1 -8.10 -33.46 46.18
CA MET A 1 -7.25 -32.23 46.16
C MET A 1 -6.30 -32.23 45.00
N ARG A 2 -5.64 -33.32 44.59
CA ARG A 2 -4.70 -33.35 43.44
C ARG A 2 -5.35 -33.08 42.07
N PHE A 3 -6.58 -33.53 41.86
CA PHE A 3 -7.33 -33.30 40.59
C PHE A 3 -7.72 -31.82 40.38
N LEU A 4 -8.04 -31.09 41.44
CA LEU A 4 -8.38 -29.66 41.36
C LEU A 4 -7.13 -28.82 41.03
N GLN A 5 -5.96 -29.23 41.49
CA GLN A 5 -4.70 -28.53 41.18
C GLN A 5 -4.27 -28.70 39.71
N ILE A 6 -4.48 -29.89 39.13
CA ILE A 6 -4.15 -30.18 37.73
C ILE A 6 -5.06 -29.39 36.79
N LEU A 7 -6.37 -29.28 37.11
CA LEU A 7 -7.34 -28.48 36.35
C LEU A 7 -6.99 -26.98 36.37
N ALA A 8 -6.57 -26.46 37.54
CA ALA A 8 -6.18 -25.05 37.67
C ALA A 8 -4.93 -24.71 36.85
N ILE A 9 -3.93 -25.59 36.80
CA ILE A 9 -2.70 -25.40 36.01
C ILE A 9 -2.99 -25.43 34.51
N SER A 10 -3.90 -26.32 34.07
CA SER A 10 -4.29 -26.38 32.64
C SER A 10 -5.02 -25.14 32.17
N VAL A 11 -5.87 -24.54 33.00
CA VAL A 11 -6.61 -23.30 32.66
C VAL A 11 -5.67 -22.10 32.60
N ILE A 12 -4.69 -22.01 33.51
CA ILE A 12 -3.69 -20.94 33.52
C ILE A 12 -2.77 -21.02 32.29
N ALA A 13 -2.37 -22.23 31.87
CA ALA A 13 -1.58 -22.43 30.66
C ALA A 13 -2.36 -22.06 29.39
N LEU A 14 -3.66 -22.31 29.34
CA LEU A 14 -4.51 -21.96 28.22
C LEU A 14 -4.72 -20.44 28.10
N LEU A 15 -4.81 -19.72 29.22
CA LEU A 15 -4.92 -18.26 29.25
C LEU A 15 -3.62 -17.53 28.88
N ALA A 16 -2.46 -18.16 29.09
CA ALA A 16 -1.16 -17.59 28.68
C ALA A 16 -0.94 -17.66 27.16
N TYR A 17 -1.63 -18.54 26.44
CA TYR A 17 -1.53 -18.66 24.97
C TYR A 17 -2.28 -17.56 24.18
N ILE A 18 -3.15 -16.79 24.83
CA ILE A 18 -4.02 -15.81 24.14
C ILE A 18 -3.37 -14.44 23.99
N ASN A 19 -2.20 -14.20 24.57
CA ASN A 19 -1.48 -12.93 24.50
C ASN A 19 -0.31 -12.94 23.51
N ILE A 20 -0.46 -13.57 22.33
CA ILE A 20 0.39 -13.18 21.19
C ILE A 20 -0.20 -11.87 20.66
N GLY A 21 0.12 -10.80 21.36
CA GLY A 21 -0.21 -9.46 20.91
C GLY A 21 0.39 -9.26 19.51
N ASN A 22 -0.47 -9.08 18.55
CA ASN A 22 -0.10 -8.49 17.27
C ASN A 22 0.41 -7.09 17.61
N THR A 23 1.71 -6.92 17.82
CA THR A 23 2.33 -5.60 17.78
C THR A 23 2.16 -5.12 16.35
N ALA A 24 1.12 -4.34 16.11
CA ALA A 24 1.01 -3.59 14.87
C ALA A 24 2.28 -2.74 14.79
N THR A 25 3.20 -3.13 13.92
CA THR A 25 4.35 -2.29 13.60
C THR A 25 3.80 -1.02 12.95
N ASN A 26 4.13 0.13 13.54
CA ASN A 26 3.75 1.44 12.98
C ASN A 26 4.54 1.76 11.69
N ASP A 27 5.18 0.76 11.10
CA ASP A 27 5.93 0.90 9.87
C ASP A 27 4.98 0.93 8.67
N LEU A 28 5.29 1.78 7.71
CA LEU A 28 4.54 1.82 6.46
C LEU A 28 4.67 0.48 5.71
N PRO A 29 3.58 -0.01 5.12
CA PRO A 29 3.59 -1.27 4.40
C PRO A 29 4.47 -1.16 3.15
N SER A 30 5.64 -1.80 3.18
CA SER A 30 6.52 -1.92 2.02
C SER A 30 6.07 -3.03 1.07
N THR A 31 6.43 -2.93 -0.21
CA THR A 31 6.19 -3.99 -1.18
C THR A 31 7.42 -4.30 -2.02
N THR A 32 7.59 -5.58 -2.30
CA THR A 32 8.47 -6.11 -3.34
C THR A 32 7.67 -6.97 -4.33
N ASN A 33 6.34 -7.03 -4.19
CA ASN A 33 5.48 -7.89 -5.00
C ASN A 33 4.20 -7.16 -5.43
N LEU A 34 4.31 -6.38 -6.52
CA LEU A 34 3.18 -5.65 -7.10
C LEU A 34 2.09 -6.57 -7.66
N GLN A 35 2.41 -7.84 -8.02
CA GLN A 35 1.39 -8.80 -8.44
C GLN A 35 0.49 -9.21 -7.27
N ALA A 36 1.05 -9.39 -6.08
CA ALA A 36 0.25 -9.67 -4.89
C ALA A 36 -0.64 -8.48 -4.52
N ASP A 37 -0.10 -7.26 -4.59
CA ASP A 37 -0.87 -6.03 -4.37
C ASP A 37 -1.96 -5.85 -5.43
N ALA A 38 -1.69 -6.20 -6.69
CA ALA A 38 -2.67 -6.19 -7.78
C ALA A 38 -3.87 -7.12 -7.51
N LYS A 39 -3.61 -8.32 -6.99
CA LYS A 39 -4.67 -9.25 -6.60
C LYS A 39 -5.54 -8.69 -5.46
N LEU A 40 -4.90 -8.03 -4.51
CA LEU A 40 -5.60 -7.36 -3.41
C LEU A 40 -6.43 -6.18 -3.93
N ALA A 41 -5.86 -5.36 -4.83
CA ALA A 41 -6.51 -4.21 -5.46
C ALA A 41 -7.77 -4.64 -6.24
N LEU A 42 -7.65 -5.70 -7.05
CA LEU A 42 -8.78 -6.27 -7.78
C LEU A 42 -9.89 -6.75 -6.83
N LYS A 43 -9.53 -7.47 -5.76
CA LYS A 43 -10.48 -7.97 -4.76
C LYS A 43 -11.21 -6.85 -4.03
N LYS A 44 -10.47 -5.80 -3.64
CA LYS A 44 -11.03 -4.65 -2.89
C LYS A 44 -11.63 -3.58 -3.80
N GLN A 45 -11.35 -3.59 -5.10
CA GLN A 45 -11.71 -2.56 -6.08
C GLN A 45 -11.14 -1.18 -5.70
N LEU A 46 -9.88 -1.19 -5.24
CA LEU A 46 -9.15 0.00 -4.79
C LEU A 46 -7.92 0.27 -5.65
N PRO A 47 -7.50 1.54 -5.80
CA PRO A 47 -6.21 1.87 -6.38
C PRO A 47 -5.06 1.43 -5.46
N ILE A 48 -3.90 1.17 -6.06
CA ILE A 48 -2.64 0.97 -5.35
C ILE A 48 -1.88 2.29 -5.41
N MET A 49 -1.60 2.89 -4.26
CA MET A 49 -0.72 4.04 -4.13
C MET A 49 0.68 3.53 -3.79
N VAL A 50 1.61 3.69 -4.72
CA VAL A 50 3.02 3.33 -4.52
C VAL A 50 3.83 4.60 -4.30
N VAL A 51 4.46 4.68 -3.15
CA VAL A 51 5.41 5.72 -2.78
C VAL A 51 6.81 5.21 -3.06
N PHE A 52 7.41 5.69 -4.13
CA PHE A 52 8.80 5.38 -4.47
C PHE A 52 9.74 6.14 -3.54
N THR A 53 10.59 5.41 -2.83
CA THR A 53 11.52 5.93 -1.83
C THR A 53 12.96 5.53 -2.15
N ALA A 54 13.91 6.14 -1.45
CA ALA A 54 15.33 5.78 -1.49
C ALA A 54 15.92 5.76 -0.08
N GLU A 55 17.03 5.07 0.09
CA GLU A 55 17.80 5.12 1.33
C GLU A 55 18.32 6.54 1.57
N ASN A 56 18.40 6.95 2.83
CA ASN A 56 18.90 8.29 3.21
C ASN A 56 18.17 9.47 2.52
N CYS A 57 16.87 9.36 2.28
CA CYS A 57 16.04 10.35 1.63
C CYS A 57 15.29 11.23 2.67
N PRO A 58 15.75 12.44 3.01
CA PRO A 58 15.12 13.29 4.03
C PRO A 58 13.68 13.67 3.69
N TYR A 59 13.38 13.94 2.43
CA TYR A 59 12.02 14.26 1.98
C TYR A 59 11.07 13.05 2.05
N CYS A 60 11.61 11.82 1.90
CA CYS A 60 10.82 10.61 2.11
C CYS A 60 10.45 10.45 3.58
N SER A 61 11.40 10.68 4.48
CA SER A 61 11.15 10.63 5.93
C SER A 61 10.16 11.70 6.39
N ALA A 62 10.26 12.90 5.83
CA ALA A 62 9.31 13.99 6.11
C ALA A 62 7.89 13.63 5.61
N LEU A 63 7.75 13.17 4.36
CA LEU A 63 6.47 12.71 3.81
C LEU A 63 5.86 11.59 4.67
N GLU A 64 6.69 10.64 5.09
CA GLU A 64 6.27 9.53 5.93
C GLU A 64 5.71 10.02 7.27
N SER A 65 6.45 10.88 7.99
CA SER A 65 6.05 11.37 9.31
C SER A 65 4.83 12.28 9.26
N ASP A 66 4.77 13.15 8.28
CA ASP A 66 3.80 14.25 8.25
C ASP A 66 2.47 13.85 7.60
N GLN A 67 2.50 12.89 6.66
CA GLN A 67 1.33 12.51 5.86
C GLN A 67 1.00 11.01 5.96
N LEU A 68 1.94 10.12 5.61
CA LEU A 68 1.60 8.72 5.40
C LEU A 68 1.32 7.96 6.70
N ARG A 69 2.08 8.21 7.77
CA ARG A 69 1.82 7.61 9.09
C ARG A 69 0.47 8.06 9.68
N PRO A 70 0.15 9.38 9.72
CA PRO A 70 -1.18 9.83 10.11
C PRO A 70 -2.30 9.21 9.27
N MET A 71 -2.13 9.13 7.95
CA MET A 71 -3.07 8.46 7.05
C MET A 71 -3.34 7.01 7.46
N MET A 72 -2.27 6.24 7.68
CA MET A 72 -2.37 4.83 8.07
C MET A 72 -3.02 4.65 9.45
N ILE A 73 -2.66 5.50 10.42
CA ILE A 73 -3.15 5.38 11.81
C ILE A 73 -4.61 5.80 11.92
N SER A 74 -5.08 6.76 11.11
CA SER A 74 -6.47 7.22 11.14
C SER A 74 -7.47 6.13 10.76
N GLY A 75 -7.08 5.20 9.89
CA GLY A 75 -7.98 4.21 9.31
C GLY A 75 -8.92 4.77 8.24
N ASP A 76 -8.94 6.09 8.02
CA ASP A 76 -9.84 6.76 7.08
C ASP A 76 -9.57 6.40 5.61
N TYR A 77 -8.43 5.78 5.33
CA TYR A 77 -7.98 5.43 3.99
C TYR A 77 -8.04 3.93 3.68
N ASP A 78 -8.40 3.08 4.64
CA ASP A 78 -8.42 1.61 4.50
C ASP A 78 -9.34 1.12 3.37
N ASP A 79 -10.42 1.88 3.12
CA ASP A 79 -11.40 1.64 2.06
C ASP A 79 -11.24 2.59 0.85
N LYS A 80 -10.13 3.32 0.79
CA LYS A 80 -9.88 4.28 -0.27
C LYS A 80 -8.71 3.91 -1.16
N VAL A 81 -7.63 3.37 -0.59
CA VAL A 81 -6.38 3.11 -1.29
C VAL A 81 -5.57 2.00 -0.62
N ILE A 82 -4.79 1.26 -1.40
CA ILE A 82 -3.78 0.34 -0.89
C ILE A 82 -2.45 1.08 -0.88
N LEU A 83 -2.02 1.53 0.29
CA LEU A 83 -0.72 2.19 0.49
C LEU A 83 0.41 1.16 0.44
N ARG A 84 1.47 1.47 -0.34
CA ARG A 84 2.73 0.73 -0.38
C ARG A 84 3.91 1.69 -0.52
N THR A 85 4.99 1.41 0.19
CA THR A 85 6.30 2.02 -0.07
C THR A 85 7.15 1.06 -0.88
N LEU A 86 7.98 1.59 -1.78
CA LEU A 86 8.87 0.81 -2.62
C LEU A 86 10.22 1.53 -2.75
N GLN A 87 11.26 0.94 -2.20
CA GLN A 87 12.62 1.44 -2.31
C GLN A 87 13.19 1.14 -3.70
N ILE A 88 13.78 2.14 -4.37
CA ILE A 88 14.25 2.01 -5.76
C ILE A 88 15.76 1.95 -5.90
N ASP A 89 16.52 2.28 -4.87
CA ASP A 89 17.99 2.25 -4.82
C ASP A 89 18.52 0.97 -4.13
N THR A 90 17.79 -0.13 -4.29
CA THR A 90 18.18 -1.46 -3.83
C THR A 90 18.56 -2.35 -5.01
N PHE A 91 19.36 -3.38 -4.74
CA PHE A 91 19.70 -4.42 -5.72
C PHE A 91 18.64 -5.52 -5.81
N ASP A 92 17.57 -5.43 -5.03
CA ASP A 92 16.53 -6.44 -4.99
C ASP A 92 15.61 -6.37 -6.21
N ASP A 93 15.16 -7.52 -6.66
CA ASP A 93 14.14 -7.64 -7.69
C ASP A 93 12.74 -7.41 -7.11
N ILE A 94 11.92 -6.74 -7.91
CA ILE A 94 10.50 -6.53 -7.64
C ILE A 94 9.69 -7.46 -8.53
N THR A 95 8.72 -8.18 -7.96
CA THR A 95 7.72 -8.89 -8.77
C THR A 95 6.74 -7.88 -9.36
N PHE A 96 6.83 -7.68 -10.67
CA PHE A 96 5.98 -6.73 -11.39
C PHE A 96 4.52 -7.22 -11.49
N PHE A 97 3.59 -6.38 -11.92
CA PHE A 97 2.15 -6.69 -12.06
C PHE A 97 1.84 -7.97 -12.85
N ASN A 98 2.66 -8.28 -13.84
CA ASN A 98 2.53 -9.50 -14.67
C ASN A 98 3.27 -10.73 -14.10
N GLY A 99 3.82 -10.65 -12.90
CA GLY A 99 4.54 -11.71 -12.21
C GLY A 99 6.01 -11.87 -12.61
N LYS A 100 6.55 -11.05 -13.51
CA LYS A 100 7.97 -11.08 -13.86
C LYS A 100 8.79 -10.35 -12.81
N ALA A 101 9.94 -10.92 -12.45
CA ALA A 101 10.93 -10.24 -11.63
C ALA A 101 11.67 -9.19 -12.47
N ILE A 102 11.80 -7.98 -11.96
CA ILE A 102 12.57 -6.89 -12.56
C ILE A 102 13.31 -6.13 -11.47
N PRO A 103 14.51 -5.59 -11.71
CA PRO A 103 15.20 -4.73 -10.75
C PRO A 103 14.35 -3.52 -10.38
N ALA A 104 14.43 -3.10 -9.11
CA ALA A 104 13.71 -1.92 -8.61
C ALA A 104 14.01 -0.65 -9.41
N GLU A 105 15.27 -0.46 -9.81
CA GLU A 105 15.70 0.63 -10.68
C GLU A 105 15.00 0.57 -12.06
N THR A 106 14.89 -0.62 -12.66
CA THR A 106 14.19 -0.82 -13.95
C THR A 106 12.71 -0.44 -13.84
N LEU A 107 12.08 -0.75 -12.70
CA LEU A 107 10.70 -0.32 -12.43
C LEU A 107 10.61 1.21 -12.37
N ALA A 108 11.52 1.87 -11.66
CA ALA A 108 11.57 3.33 -11.58
C ALA A 108 11.75 3.97 -12.96
N GLN A 109 12.68 3.47 -13.77
CA GLN A 109 12.91 3.92 -15.14
C GLN A 109 11.66 3.74 -16.02
N LYS A 110 10.99 2.59 -15.93
CA LYS A 110 9.75 2.30 -16.68
C LYS A 110 8.67 3.35 -16.46
N TYR A 111 8.54 3.85 -15.23
CA TYR A 111 7.54 4.86 -14.87
C TYR A 111 8.09 6.29 -14.83
N ASN A 112 9.33 6.49 -15.33
CA ASN A 112 10.03 7.79 -15.32
C ASN A 112 10.09 8.39 -13.91
N VAL A 113 10.43 7.59 -12.91
CA VAL A 113 10.67 8.01 -11.53
C VAL A 113 12.16 8.27 -11.37
N TRP A 114 12.55 9.54 -11.30
CA TRP A 114 13.94 10.01 -11.20
C TRP A 114 14.22 10.74 -9.88
N VAL A 115 13.20 11.03 -9.12
CA VAL A 115 13.25 11.78 -7.85
C VAL A 115 12.45 11.04 -6.81
N THR A 116 12.95 11.00 -5.57
CA THR A 116 12.24 10.46 -4.41
C THR A 116 11.97 11.57 -3.38
N PRO A 117 10.83 11.52 -2.69
CA PRO A 117 9.72 10.61 -2.95
C PRO A 117 8.98 10.95 -4.26
N THR A 118 8.44 9.92 -4.92
CA THR A 118 7.45 10.09 -5.98
C THR A 118 6.27 9.17 -5.67
N ILE A 119 5.05 9.68 -5.75
CA ILE A 119 3.82 8.92 -5.50
C ILE A 119 3.13 8.65 -6.83
N MET A 120 2.73 7.41 -7.05
CA MET A 120 1.97 6.99 -8.23
C MET A 120 0.79 6.13 -7.84
N PHE A 121 -0.27 6.21 -8.64
CA PHE A 121 -1.50 5.46 -8.43
C PHE A 121 -1.71 4.49 -9.58
N PHE A 122 -1.95 3.22 -9.25
CA PHE A 122 -2.07 2.14 -10.22
C PHE A 122 -3.38 1.38 -10.07
N ASP A 123 -3.88 0.87 -11.20
CA ASP A 123 -4.87 -0.19 -11.20
C ASP A 123 -4.22 -1.57 -10.95
N HIS A 124 -5.03 -2.61 -10.94
CA HIS A 124 -4.58 -4.00 -10.79
C HIS A 124 -3.78 -4.54 -11.99
N GLN A 125 -3.68 -3.82 -13.10
CA GLN A 125 -2.89 -4.18 -14.28
C GLN A 125 -1.58 -3.39 -14.37
N GLY A 126 -1.41 -2.37 -13.52
CA GLY A 126 -0.25 -1.48 -13.49
C GLY A 126 -0.40 -0.27 -14.42
N HIS A 127 -1.62 0.06 -14.87
CA HIS A 127 -1.87 1.33 -15.54
C HIS A 127 -1.97 2.45 -14.51
N THR A 128 -1.48 3.63 -14.88
CA THR A 128 -1.55 4.81 -14.02
C THR A 128 -2.96 5.42 -14.04
N LEU A 129 -3.47 5.76 -12.85
CA LEU A 129 -4.84 6.26 -12.65
C LEU A 129 -4.93 7.77 -12.47
N ALA A 130 -3.84 8.41 -12.02
CA ALA A 130 -3.74 9.84 -11.80
C ALA A 130 -2.32 10.34 -12.14
N PRO A 131 -2.13 11.66 -12.33
CA PRO A 131 -0.80 12.24 -12.45
C PRO A 131 0.06 11.90 -11.24
N LYS A 132 1.34 11.59 -11.46
CA LYS A 132 2.27 11.33 -10.36
C LYS A 132 2.57 12.61 -9.58
N ILE A 133 2.72 12.47 -8.27
CA ILE A 133 3.16 13.55 -7.38
C ILE A 133 4.68 13.39 -7.17
N VAL A 134 5.47 14.39 -7.56
CA VAL A 134 6.93 14.35 -7.53
C VAL A 134 7.46 15.23 -6.42
N GLY A 135 8.26 14.64 -5.52
CA GLY A 135 8.83 15.31 -4.37
C GLY A 135 7.81 15.51 -3.24
N TYR A 136 8.29 16.08 -2.14
CA TYR A 136 7.45 16.51 -1.01
C TYR A 136 7.59 18.01 -0.85
N ASN A 137 6.77 18.74 -1.60
CA ASN A 137 6.76 20.21 -1.62
C ASN A 137 5.45 20.72 -1.03
N THR A 138 5.45 21.92 -0.49
CA THR A 138 4.25 22.56 0.10
C THR A 138 3.53 21.66 1.12
N PRO A 139 4.17 21.30 2.26
CA PRO A 139 3.62 20.34 3.22
C PRO A 139 2.20 20.67 3.69
N ASP A 140 1.89 21.95 3.89
CA ASP A 140 0.58 22.42 4.37
C ASP A 140 -0.58 22.12 3.40
N MET A 141 -0.29 21.96 2.10
CA MET A 141 -1.28 21.68 1.06
C MET A 141 -1.22 20.24 0.55
N PHE A 142 -0.18 19.51 0.94
CA PHE A 142 0.13 18.20 0.36
C PHE A 142 -0.99 17.18 0.57
N GLY A 143 -1.59 17.15 1.76
CA GLY A 143 -2.72 16.28 2.07
C GLY A 143 -3.88 16.45 1.10
N GLY A 144 -4.22 17.70 0.74
CA GLY A 144 -5.27 17.99 -0.23
C GLY A 144 -4.97 17.46 -1.64
N TYR A 145 -3.72 17.57 -2.11
CA TYR A 145 -3.31 16.99 -3.40
C TYR A 145 -3.35 15.47 -3.37
N LEU A 146 -2.97 14.88 -2.24
CA LEU A 146 -2.99 13.43 -2.06
C LEU A 146 -4.42 12.90 -2.08
N ASP A 147 -5.33 13.53 -1.34
CA ASP A 147 -6.75 13.19 -1.31
C ASP A 147 -7.39 13.30 -2.69
N GLN A 148 -7.11 14.38 -3.41
CA GLN A 148 -7.61 14.57 -4.76
C GLN A 148 -7.15 13.42 -5.68
N SER A 149 -5.86 13.06 -5.65
CA SER A 149 -5.31 11.99 -6.49
C SER A 149 -5.87 10.61 -6.14
N ILE A 150 -6.13 10.36 -4.85
CA ILE A 150 -6.81 9.14 -4.39
C ILE A 150 -8.24 9.09 -4.93
N ASP A 151 -8.99 10.17 -4.82
CA ASP A 151 -10.38 10.23 -5.27
C ASP A 151 -10.50 10.12 -6.80
N GLU A 152 -9.63 10.78 -7.56
CA GLU A 152 -9.54 10.63 -9.02
C GLU A 152 -9.27 9.17 -9.40
N SER A 153 -8.30 8.53 -8.75
CA SER A 153 -7.94 7.12 -8.98
C SER A 153 -9.12 6.17 -8.69
N ARG A 154 -9.83 6.39 -7.60
CA ARG A 154 -11.04 5.62 -7.25
C ARG A 154 -12.17 5.82 -8.26
N GLN A 155 -12.34 7.03 -8.79
CA GLN A 155 -13.32 7.30 -9.81
C GLN A 155 -12.99 6.57 -11.12
N MET A 156 -11.71 6.52 -11.53
CA MET A 156 -11.28 5.78 -12.71
C MET A 156 -11.61 4.29 -12.59
N ILE A 157 -11.27 3.64 -11.47
CA ILE A 157 -11.62 2.24 -11.23
C ILE A 157 -13.14 2.01 -11.28
N ARG A 158 -13.94 2.87 -10.64
CA ARG A 158 -15.41 2.75 -10.68
C ARG A 158 -15.98 2.87 -12.10
N ARG A 159 -15.43 3.78 -12.92
CA ARG A 159 -15.83 3.95 -14.33
C ARG A 159 -15.50 2.70 -15.16
N GLU A 160 -14.31 2.14 -14.95
CA GLU A 160 -13.89 0.90 -15.62
C GLU A 160 -14.81 -0.27 -15.27
N LEU A 161 -15.09 -0.48 -13.98
CA LEU A 161 -16.02 -1.51 -13.53
C LEU A 161 -17.43 -1.34 -14.12
N ALA A 162 -17.93 -0.12 -14.16
CA ALA A 162 -19.24 0.18 -14.73
C ALA A 162 -19.28 -0.08 -16.26
N SER A 163 -18.19 0.23 -16.98
CA SER A 163 -18.08 -0.04 -18.41
C SER A 163 -18.05 -1.55 -18.70
N ASN A 164 -17.26 -2.29 -17.92
CA ASN A 164 -17.14 -3.75 -18.05
C ASN A 164 -18.47 -4.47 -17.72
N ALA A 165 -19.21 -3.98 -16.74
CA ALA A 165 -20.53 -4.51 -16.41
C ALA A 165 -21.56 -4.33 -17.55
N ARG A 166 -21.49 -3.22 -18.28
CA ARG A 166 -22.35 -2.93 -19.44
C ARG A 166 -21.96 -3.72 -20.69
N ALA A 167 -20.67 -4.03 -20.85
CA ALA A 167 -20.16 -4.76 -22.00
C ALA A 167 -20.41 -6.29 -21.93
N LYS A 168 -20.83 -6.81 -20.78
CA LYS A 168 -21.13 -8.23 -20.61
C LYS A 168 -22.51 -8.54 -21.23
N PRO A 169 -22.60 -9.30 -22.33
CA PRO A 169 -23.89 -9.63 -22.92
C PRO A 169 -24.73 -10.44 -21.93
N THR A 170 -25.98 -10.03 -21.79
CA THR A 170 -27.00 -10.83 -21.09
C THR A 170 -27.26 -12.07 -21.94
N ILE A 171 -26.87 -13.23 -21.44
CA ILE A 171 -27.17 -14.55 -22.01
C ILE A 171 -28.59 -14.93 -21.60
#